data_574541b1060de9f50e1d4d5ed1acfa39
#
_entry.id   574541b1060de9f50e1d4d5ed1acfa39
#
_cell.length_a   1.000
_cell.length_b   1.000
_cell.length_c   1.000
_cell.angle_alpha   90.00
_cell.angle_beta   90.00
_cell.angle_gamma   90.00
#
_symmetry.space_group_name_H-M   'P 1'
#
loop_
_entity.id
_entity.type
_entity.pdbx_description
1 polymer ?
#
loop_
_entity_poly.entity_id
_entity_poly.type
_entity_poly.pdbx_seq_one_letter_code
_entity_poly.pdbx_strand_id
1 'polypeptide(L)'
;MNFYLNNSLTPSIRRKSFDLIEKTVSNIKLKGHKVIFLGISGGPASGTTKISNYFNTRIERSQIIKESSFFKPDIKQPNIRKEDEYLINDNNNIYTQKRRKYLIDICFPDSFDYDKFYETLKKLSEGQKTKIEFFDEEKCEYVQDKDIIVDPIKTPVIIVEGYYLFKDKRLVEMLNLKIYKDAEDDVRLSRLIEKEEKYLNKDKEAYKMFFEIYAKYFKISFKENINPYKTVASLQLPDYKTLNENNEIEEDETLEFLIKNLTYFTKRKN
;
A
#
# COMPACT_ATOMS: atom_id res chain seq x y z
N MET A 1 -2.54 -16.89 -13.03
CA MET A 1 -2.85 -16.19 -14.29
C MET A 1 -3.28 -14.79 -13.90
N ASN A 2 -2.43 -13.80 -14.17
CA ASN A 2 -2.65 -12.42 -13.77
C ASN A 2 -3.42 -11.69 -14.87
N PHE A 3 -4.46 -10.96 -14.50
CA PHE A 3 -5.24 -10.19 -15.46
C PHE A 3 -4.92 -8.70 -15.31
N TYR A 4 -4.52 -8.09 -16.43
CA TYR A 4 -4.44 -6.63 -16.55
C TYR A 4 -5.84 -6.09 -16.85
N LEU A 5 -6.30 -5.12 -16.08
CA LEU A 5 -7.48 -4.36 -16.47
C LEU A 5 -7.14 -3.52 -17.71
N ASN A 6 -7.72 -3.86 -18.81
CA ASN A 6 -7.50 -3.19 -20.08
C ASN A 6 -8.86 -2.76 -20.65
N ASN A 7 -9.17 -1.44 -20.78
CA ASN A 7 -10.39 -0.97 -21.45
C ASN A 7 -10.42 -1.31 -22.95
N SER A 8 -9.23 -1.66 -23.51
CA SER A 8 -9.11 -2.39 -24.78
C SER A 8 -9.23 -3.92 -24.62
N LEU A 9 -9.52 -4.41 -23.40
CA LEU A 9 -9.72 -5.84 -23.18
C LEU A 9 -10.93 -6.27 -23.98
N THR A 10 -10.71 -7.29 -24.80
CA THR A 10 -11.81 -8.00 -25.45
C THR A 10 -12.83 -8.38 -24.37
N PRO A 11 -14.12 -8.41 -24.71
CA PRO A 11 -15.18 -8.81 -23.76
C PRO A 11 -14.87 -10.10 -23.01
N SER A 12 -14.08 -11.00 -23.59
CA SER A 12 -13.64 -12.26 -22.99
C SER A 12 -12.70 -12.09 -21.79
N ILE A 13 -11.80 -11.08 -21.80
CA ILE A 13 -10.86 -10.87 -20.69
C ILE A 13 -11.55 -10.15 -19.54
N ARG A 14 -12.44 -9.21 -19.85
CA ARG A 14 -13.30 -8.55 -18.87
C ARG A 14 -14.16 -9.58 -18.11
N ARG A 15 -14.80 -10.49 -18.84
CA ARG A 15 -15.58 -11.58 -18.26
C ARG A 15 -14.74 -12.46 -17.32
N LYS A 16 -13.50 -12.79 -17.68
CA LYS A 16 -12.59 -13.58 -16.83
C LYS A 16 -12.24 -12.85 -15.51
N SER A 17 -12.10 -11.51 -15.53
CA SER A 17 -11.87 -10.72 -14.30
C SER A 17 -13.09 -10.76 -13.39
N PHE A 18 -14.29 -10.61 -13.92
CA PHE A 18 -15.54 -10.75 -13.16
C PHE A 18 -15.70 -12.16 -12.58
N ASP A 19 -15.49 -13.20 -13.38
CA ASP A 19 -15.58 -14.60 -12.93
C ASP A 19 -14.58 -14.88 -11.79
N LEU A 20 -13.36 -14.30 -11.87
CA LEU A 20 -12.36 -14.44 -10.83
C LEU A 20 -12.80 -13.74 -9.52
N ILE A 21 -13.30 -12.51 -9.60
CA ILE A 21 -13.80 -11.76 -8.45
C ILE A 21 -14.97 -12.50 -7.81
N GLU A 22 -15.95 -12.93 -8.62
CA GLU A 22 -17.12 -13.64 -8.14
C GLU A 22 -16.75 -14.97 -7.47
N LYS A 23 -15.86 -15.75 -8.08
CA LYS A 23 -15.34 -16.99 -7.52
C LYS A 23 -14.60 -16.75 -6.21
N THR A 24 -13.78 -15.70 -6.13
CA THR A 24 -13.03 -15.34 -4.92
C THR A 24 -13.98 -14.97 -3.80
N VAL A 25 -14.95 -14.08 -4.04
CA VAL A 25 -15.95 -13.66 -3.05
C VAL A 25 -16.84 -14.84 -2.63
N SER A 26 -17.21 -15.71 -3.54
CA SER A 26 -17.98 -16.92 -3.24
C SER A 26 -17.19 -17.89 -2.36
N ASN A 27 -15.92 -18.10 -2.65
CA ASN A 27 -15.03 -18.94 -1.82
C ASN A 27 -14.86 -18.36 -0.41
N ILE A 28 -14.76 -17.04 -0.26
CA ILE A 28 -14.70 -16.36 1.03
C ILE A 28 -15.98 -16.65 1.83
N LYS A 29 -17.14 -16.59 1.19
CA LYS A 29 -18.46 -16.89 1.80
C LYS A 29 -18.56 -18.35 2.22
N LEU A 30 -18.16 -19.27 1.35
CA LEU A 30 -18.22 -20.73 1.61
C LEU A 30 -17.31 -21.14 2.78
N LYS A 31 -16.15 -20.53 2.92
CA LYS A 31 -15.21 -20.80 4.01
C LYS A 31 -15.62 -20.18 5.35
N GLY A 32 -16.72 -19.44 5.41
CA GLY A 32 -17.22 -18.85 6.67
C GLY A 32 -16.30 -17.78 7.26
N HIS A 33 -15.46 -17.12 6.45
CA HIS A 33 -14.59 -16.06 6.94
C HIS A 33 -15.40 -14.96 7.62
N LYS A 34 -14.98 -14.59 8.84
CA LYS A 34 -15.59 -13.48 9.59
C LYS A 34 -15.13 -12.12 9.11
N VAL A 35 -13.92 -12.07 8.54
CA VAL A 35 -13.23 -10.87 8.06
C VAL A 35 -12.71 -11.13 6.66
N ILE A 36 -12.74 -10.12 5.81
CA ILE A 36 -12.08 -10.11 4.50
C ILE A 36 -10.91 -9.17 4.56
N PHE A 37 -9.72 -9.65 4.21
CA PHE A 37 -8.54 -8.83 4.00
C PHE A 37 -8.35 -8.57 2.50
N LEU A 38 -8.47 -7.30 2.12
CA LEU A 38 -8.18 -6.79 0.79
C LEU A 38 -6.78 -6.18 0.79
N GLY A 39 -5.79 -6.89 0.24
CA GLY A 39 -4.41 -6.40 0.14
C GLY A 39 -4.22 -5.51 -1.09
N ILE A 40 -3.65 -4.32 -0.89
CA ILE A 40 -3.31 -3.38 -1.96
C ILE A 40 -1.82 -3.06 -1.85
N SER A 41 -1.05 -3.46 -2.87
CA SER A 41 0.38 -3.21 -2.94
C SER A 41 0.75 -2.52 -4.25
N GLY A 42 1.91 -1.90 -4.28
CA GLY A 42 2.46 -1.20 -5.43
C GLY A 42 3.69 -0.40 -5.06
N GLY A 43 4.40 0.14 -6.05
CA GLY A 43 5.58 0.96 -5.80
C GLY A 43 5.25 2.27 -5.10
N PRO A 44 6.24 2.90 -4.44
CA PRO A 44 6.08 4.24 -3.90
C PRO A 44 5.52 5.19 -4.96
N ALA A 45 4.53 6.00 -4.57
CA ALA A 45 3.79 6.92 -5.44
C ALA A 45 3.02 6.28 -6.62
N SER A 46 2.80 4.97 -6.62
CA SER A 46 1.95 4.32 -7.63
C SER A 46 0.45 4.62 -7.48
N GLY A 47 0.02 5.21 -6.35
CA GLY A 47 -1.37 5.54 -6.07
C GLY A 47 -2.11 4.50 -5.22
N THR A 48 -1.41 3.63 -4.50
CA THR A 48 -2.00 2.66 -3.56
C THR A 48 -2.94 3.32 -2.57
N THR A 49 -2.53 4.43 -1.95
CA THR A 49 -3.36 5.17 -0.98
C THR A 49 -4.65 5.72 -1.60
N LYS A 50 -4.61 6.19 -2.85
CA LYS A 50 -5.82 6.65 -3.55
C LYS A 50 -6.80 5.51 -3.74
N ILE A 51 -6.33 4.35 -4.20
CA ILE A 51 -7.15 3.16 -4.38
C ILE A 51 -7.68 2.65 -3.05
N SER A 52 -6.86 2.61 -2.00
CA SER A 52 -7.30 2.22 -0.65
C SER A 52 -8.42 3.11 -0.13
N ASN A 53 -8.28 4.43 -0.27
CA ASN A 53 -9.31 5.38 0.11
C ASN A 53 -10.57 5.26 -0.74
N TYR A 54 -10.43 5.04 -2.06
CA TYR A 54 -11.55 4.81 -2.96
C TYR A 54 -12.41 3.61 -2.54
N PHE A 55 -11.77 2.50 -2.19
CA PHE A 55 -12.48 1.35 -1.66
C PHE A 55 -13.09 1.63 -0.29
N ASN A 56 -12.34 2.27 0.61
CA ASN A 56 -12.79 2.53 1.96
C ASN A 56 -14.01 3.46 2.02
N THR A 57 -14.12 4.41 1.11
CA THR A 57 -15.28 5.33 1.04
C THR A 57 -16.52 4.69 0.41
N ARG A 58 -16.34 3.65 -0.41
CA ARG A 58 -17.44 2.99 -1.15
C ARG A 58 -17.87 1.63 -0.57
N ILE A 59 -16.98 0.98 0.18
CA ILE A 59 -17.33 -0.28 0.86
C ILE A 59 -17.80 0.05 2.28
N GLU A 60 -19.10 -0.13 2.51
CA GLU A 60 -19.66 0.04 3.84
C GLU A 60 -18.95 -0.86 4.86
N ARG A 61 -18.68 -0.34 6.05
CA ARG A 61 -18.05 -1.08 7.16
C ARG A 61 -16.67 -1.62 6.79
N SER A 62 -15.85 -0.83 6.11
CA SER A 62 -14.45 -1.11 5.85
C SER A 62 -13.53 -0.20 6.66
N GLN A 63 -12.27 -0.62 6.81
CA GLN A 63 -11.23 0.16 7.47
C GLN A 63 -9.87 -0.14 6.85
N ILE A 64 -8.99 0.88 6.78
CA ILE A 64 -7.64 0.75 6.23
C ILE A 64 -6.64 0.49 7.36
N ILE A 65 -5.74 -0.47 7.13
CA ILE A 65 -4.52 -0.70 7.90
C ILE A 65 -3.34 -0.46 6.96
N LYS A 66 -2.43 0.41 7.35
CA LYS A 66 -1.23 0.72 6.57
C LYS A 66 0.00 -0.02 7.10
N GLU A 67 0.83 -0.51 6.20
CA GLU A 67 2.14 -1.08 6.53
C GLU A 67 3.01 -0.11 7.33
N SER A 68 2.90 1.22 7.05
CA SER A 68 3.61 2.25 7.79
C SER A 68 3.32 2.27 9.30
N SER A 69 2.17 1.76 9.74
CA SER A 69 1.85 1.57 11.17
C SER A 69 2.73 0.51 11.87
N PHE A 70 3.53 -0.21 11.11
CA PHE A 70 4.49 -1.22 11.60
C PHE A 70 5.93 -0.83 11.30
N PHE A 71 6.18 0.43 10.99
CA PHE A 71 7.51 0.96 10.75
C PHE A 71 8.35 0.97 12.03
N LYS A 72 9.64 0.68 11.93
CA LYS A 72 10.61 0.67 13.03
C LYS A 72 11.54 1.87 12.92
N PRO A 73 11.22 3.03 13.52
CA PRO A 73 12.01 4.26 13.35
C PRO A 73 13.41 4.20 13.96
N ASP A 74 13.60 3.30 14.94
CA ASP A 74 14.85 3.20 15.71
C ASP A 74 15.81 2.13 15.20
N ILE A 75 15.51 1.51 14.06
CA ILE A 75 16.49 0.61 13.45
C ILE A 75 17.75 1.41 13.15
N LYS A 76 18.84 1.01 13.80
CA LYS A 76 20.19 1.39 13.39
C LYS A 76 20.31 0.92 11.94
N GLN A 77 20.42 1.84 11.01
CA GLN A 77 20.40 1.57 9.58
C GLN A 77 21.52 0.63 9.17
N PRO A 78 21.33 -0.70 9.10
CA PRO A 78 22.36 -1.59 8.64
C PRO A 78 22.59 -1.49 7.13
N ASN A 79 21.73 -0.76 6.43
CA ASN A 79 21.62 -0.84 4.97
C ASN A 79 22.06 0.43 4.23
N ILE A 80 22.26 1.56 4.92
CA ILE A 80 22.90 2.70 4.28
C ILE A 80 24.40 2.43 4.15
N ARG A 81 24.94 2.56 2.96
CA ARG A 81 26.37 2.40 2.74
C ARG A 81 27.10 3.57 3.39
N LYS A 82 28.29 3.33 3.94
CA LYS A 82 29.09 4.38 4.57
C LYS A 82 29.33 5.58 3.65
N GLU A 83 29.56 5.33 2.38
CA GLU A 83 29.75 6.35 1.36
C GLU A 83 28.49 7.18 1.09
N ASP A 84 27.32 6.73 1.52
CA ASP A 84 26.04 7.40 1.33
C ASP A 84 25.53 8.14 2.59
N GLU A 85 26.27 8.06 3.72
CA GLU A 85 25.89 8.75 4.97
C GLU A 85 25.69 10.26 4.80
N TYR A 86 26.38 10.88 3.83
CA TYR A 86 26.20 12.29 3.51
C TYR A 86 24.77 12.64 3.04
N LEU A 87 24.04 11.66 2.50
CA LEU A 87 22.65 11.86 2.04
C LEU A 87 21.69 12.17 3.19
N ILE A 88 22.01 11.69 4.40
CA ILE A 88 21.18 11.92 5.58
C ILE A 88 21.79 12.98 6.50
N ASN A 89 23.05 13.36 6.32
CA ASN A 89 23.70 14.38 7.12
C ASN A 89 23.31 15.77 6.61
N ASP A 90 22.54 16.51 7.39
CA ASP A 90 22.22 17.91 7.16
C ASP A 90 22.36 18.66 8.50
N ASN A 91 23.52 19.23 8.72
CA ASN A 91 23.84 19.93 9.97
C ASN A 91 23.01 21.21 10.19
N ASN A 92 22.30 21.67 9.16
CA ASN A 92 21.56 22.92 9.21
C ASN A 92 20.05 22.72 9.43
N ASN A 93 19.54 21.49 9.23
CA ASN A 93 18.10 21.24 9.32
C ASN A 93 17.78 19.80 9.76
N ILE A 94 17.51 19.62 11.04
CA ILE A 94 17.13 18.32 11.65
C ILE A 94 15.90 17.71 10.99
N TYR A 95 14.94 18.53 10.54
CA TYR A 95 13.74 18.05 9.92
C TYR A 95 14.02 17.44 8.54
N THR A 96 14.85 18.09 7.74
CA THR A 96 15.30 17.59 6.44
C THR A 96 16.11 16.29 6.62
N GLN A 97 16.96 16.22 7.62
CA GLN A 97 17.72 15.02 7.97
C GLN A 97 16.78 13.85 8.32
N LYS A 98 15.81 14.07 9.22
CA LYS A 98 14.80 13.07 9.62
C LYS A 98 14.00 12.59 8.40
N ARG A 99 13.61 13.50 7.51
CA ARG A 99 12.85 13.17 6.29
C ARG A 99 13.67 12.34 5.32
N ARG A 100 14.91 12.72 5.04
CA ARG A 100 15.81 11.96 4.15
C ARG A 100 16.09 10.57 4.71
N LYS A 101 16.34 10.47 6.03
CA LYS A 101 16.46 9.17 6.70
C LYS A 101 15.23 8.30 6.47
N TYR A 102 14.05 8.83 6.71
CA TYR A 102 12.80 8.12 6.49
C TYR A 102 12.64 7.65 5.03
N LEU A 103 12.95 8.51 4.05
CA LEU A 103 12.88 8.15 2.63
C LEU A 103 13.81 6.99 2.27
N ILE A 104 14.98 6.91 2.90
CA ILE A 104 15.88 5.78 2.71
C ILE A 104 15.35 4.53 3.44
N ASP A 105 14.93 4.67 4.69
CA ASP A 105 14.46 3.55 5.52
C ASP A 105 13.27 2.84 4.89
N ILE A 106 12.31 3.57 4.33
CA ILE A 106 11.15 2.95 3.66
C ILE A 106 11.51 2.16 2.39
N CYS A 107 12.75 2.26 1.92
CA CYS A 107 13.24 1.45 0.80
C CYS A 107 13.68 0.04 1.22
N PHE A 108 13.64 -0.28 2.51
CA PHE A 108 14.05 -1.58 3.02
C PHE A 108 12.89 -2.30 3.71
N PRO A 109 12.56 -3.53 3.27
CA PRO A 109 11.53 -4.33 3.93
C PRO A 109 11.78 -4.52 5.43
N ASP A 110 13.05 -4.67 5.84
CA ASP A 110 13.44 -4.88 7.24
C ASP A 110 13.15 -3.68 8.15
N SER A 111 12.82 -2.53 7.58
CA SER A 111 12.35 -1.35 8.32
C SER A 111 10.93 -1.50 8.85
N PHE A 112 10.25 -2.60 8.53
CA PHE A 112 8.90 -2.90 9.01
C PHE A 112 8.89 -4.14 9.90
N ASP A 113 8.03 -4.12 10.90
CA ASP A 113 7.82 -5.25 11.82
C ASP A 113 6.74 -6.18 11.28
N TYR A 114 7.14 -7.14 10.41
CA TYR A 114 6.24 -8.10 9.82
C TYR A 114 5.69 -9.12 10.82
N ASP A 115 6.37 -9.38 11.91
CA ASP A 115 5.87 -10.25 12.96
C ASP A 115 4.71 -9.59 13.68
N LYS A 116 4.86 -8.33 14.12
CA LYS A 116 3.78 -7.53 14.69
C LYS A 116 2.62 -7.36 13.70
N PHE A 117 2.93 -7.15 12.42
CA PHE A 117 1.92 -7.01 11.38
C PHE A 117 1.10 -8.29 11.20
N TYR A 118 1.77 -9.43 11.04
CA TYR A 118 1.12 -10.73 10.93
C TYR A 118 0.25 -11.05 12.15
N GLU A 119 0.78 -10.90 13.36
CA GLU A 119 0.02 -11.14 14.60
C GLU A 119 -1.19 -10.22 14.73
N THR A 120 -1.08 -8.97 14.24
CA THR A 120 -2.21 -8.04 14.20
C THR A 120 -3.32 -8.55 13.29
N LEU A 121 -2.99 -8.94 12.04
CA LEU A 121 -3.99 -9.47 11.11
C LEU A 121 -4.59 -10.79 11.62
N LYS A 122 -3.78 -11.65 12.26
CA LYS A 122 -4.23 -12.90 12.87
C LYS A 122 -5.29 -12.66 13.95
N LYS A 123 -5.03 -11.76 14.92
CA LYS A 123 -6.01 -11.36 15.94
C LYS A 123 -7.32 -10.87 15.33
N LEU A 124 -7.22 -10.02 14.30
CA LEU A 124 -8.39 -9.51 13.58
C LEU A 124 -9.16 -10.64 12.87
N SER A 125 -8.47 -11.61 12.27
CA SER A 125 -9.11 -12.77 11.62
C SER A 125 -9.89 -13.65 12.62
N GLU A 126 -9.44 -13.69 13.87
CA GLU A 126 -10.08 -14.37 14.99
C GLU A 126 -11.26 -13.58 15.58
N GLY A 127 -11.50 -12.37 15.09
CA GLY A 127 -12.58 -11.48 15.56
C GLY A 127 -12.20 -10.60 16.74
N GLN A 128 -10.91 -10.52 17.08
CA GLN A 128 -10.42 -9.73 18.20
C GLN A 128 -10.26 -8.27 17.81
N LYS A 129 -10.88 -7.37 18.58
CA LYS A 129 -10.66 -5.92 18.46
C LYS A 129 -9.19 -5.60 18.79
N THR A 130 -8.53 -4.85 17.90
CA THR A 130 -7.09 -4.60 17.99
C THR A 130 -6.78 -3.11 17.87
N LYS A 131 -5.87 -2.65 18.71
CA LYS A 131 -5.32 -1.29 18.68
C LYS A 131 -4.04 -1.30 17.83
N ILE A 132 -3.93 -0.34 16.91
CA ILE A 132 -2.79 -0.16 16.01
C ILE A 132 -2.28 1.26 16.17
N GLU A 133 -1.00 1.41 16.41
CA GLU A 133 -0.35 2.71 16.54
C GLU A 133 -0.38 3.47 15.19
N PHE A 134 -0.65 4.76 15.25
CA PHE A 134 -0.66 5.61 14.05
C PHE A 134 0.71 6.20 13.81
N PHE A 135 1.32 5.84 12.68
CA PHE A 135 2.54 6.46 12.19
C PHE A 135 2.22 7.58 11.20
N ASP A 136 2.69 8.80 11.52
CA ASP A 136 2.58 9.96 10.65
C ASP A 136 3.77 9.98 9.68
N GLU A 137 3.53 9.60 8.44
CA GLU A 137 4.56 9.54 7.40
C GLU A 137 5.15 10.92 7.05
N GLU A 138 4.41 12.00 7.28
CA GLU A 138 4.91 13.36 7.05
C GLU A 138 5.87 13.79 8.15
N LYS A 139 5.51 13.53 9.40
CA LYS A 139 6.32 13.84 10.57
C LYS A 139 7.42 12.79 10.81
N CYS A 140 7.31 11.64 10.14
CA CYS A 140 8.18 10.48 10.31
C CYS A 140 8.25 10.00 11.77
N GLU A 141 7.09 9.93 12.45
CA GLU A 141 7.00 9.54 13.86
C GLU A 141 5.64 8.93 14.22
N TYR A 142 5.61 8.15 15.29
CA TYR A 142 4.37 7.72 15.90
C TYR A 142 3.72 8.88 16.65
N VAL A 143 2.41 9.05 16.45
CA VAL A 143 1.65 10.11 17.10
C VAL A 143 0.86 9.52 18.26
N GLN A 144 1.17 9.97 19.47
CA GLN A 144 0.42 9.58 20.67
C GLN A 144 -1.06 9.98 20.55
N ASP A 145 -1.94 9.18 21.15
CA ASP A 145 -3.40 9.40 21.21
C ASP A 145 -4.13 9.40 19.87
N LYS A 146 -3.46 9.01 18.76
CA LYS A 146 -4.08 8.82 17.44
C LYS A 146 -4.19 7.35 17.02
N ASP A 147 -4.12 6.45 17.99
CA ASP A 147 -4.20 5.01 17.69
C ASP A 147 -5.49 4.64 16.98
N ILE A 148 -5.34 3.74 16.02
CA ILE A 148 -6.44 3.22 15.21
C ILE A 148 -7.02 1.99 15.93
N ILE A 149 -8.30 2.05 16.26
CA ILE A 149 -9.01 0.89 16.80
C ILE A 149 -9.71 0.18 15.66
N VAL A 150 -9.29 -1.04 15.38
CA VAL A 150 -9.92 -1.90 14.37
C VAL A 150 -10.80 -2.94 15.08
N ASP A 151 -12.09 -2.89 14.80
CA ASP A 151 -13.09 -3.81 15.34
C ASP A 151 -13.67 -4.65 14.17
N PRO A 152 -13.24 -5.90 14.01
CA PRO A 152 -13.64 -6.71 12.87
C PRO A 152 -15.14 -7.09 12.86
N ILE A 153 -15.84 -6.90 13.98
CA ILE A 153 -17.30 -7.07 14.03
C ILE A 153 -17.98 -5.88 13.37
N LYS A 154 -17.45 -4.67 13.59
CA LYS A 154 -17.98 -3.42 13.01
C LYS A 154 -17.49 -3.20 11.58
N THR A 155 -16.24 -3.56 11.31
CA THR A 155 -15.56 -3.37 10.01
C THR A 155 -15.04 -4.71 9.47
N PRO A 156 -15.92 -5.58 8.94
CA PRO A 156 -15.56 -6.93 8.49
C PRO A 156 -14.74 -6.92 7.18
N VAL A 157 -14.60 -5.79 6.50
CA VAL A 157 -13.68 -5.63 5.37
C VAL A 157 -12.50 -4.77 5.81
N ILE A 158 -11.31 -5.35 5.81
CA ILE A 158 -10.07 -4.68 6.19
C ILE A 158 -9.21 -4.53 4.95
N ILE A 159 -8.95 -3.29 4.57
CA ILE A 159 -8.06 -2.93 3.47
C ILE A 159 -6.66 -2.83 4.04
N VAL A 160 -5.75 -3.65 3.54
CA VAL A 160 -4.35 -3.69 3.98
C VAL A 160 -3.50 -3.08 2.88
N GLU A 161 -2.85 -1.95 3.17
CA GLU A 161 -2.04 -1.19 2.22
C GLU A 161 -0.56 -1.25 2.58
N GLY A 162 0.31 -1.54 1.60
CA GLY A 162 1.75 -1.54 1.82
C GLY A 162 2.58 -1.78 0.57
N TYR A 163 3.85 -1.37 0.62
CA TYR A 163 4.79 -1.56 -0.50
C TYR A 163 5.26 -3.00 -0.62
N TYR A 164 5.60 -3.62 0.51
CA TYR A 164 6.19 -4.97 0.58
C TYR A 164 5.19 -6.03 1.02
N LEU A 165 3.91 -5.69 1.07
CA LEU A 165 2.82 -6.53 1.54
C LEU A 165 2.81 -7.93 0.90
N PHE A 166 3.23 -8.04 -0.36
CA PHE A 166 3.25 -9.30 -1.10
C PHE A 166 4.58 -10.05 -0.99
N LYS A 167 5.55 -9.52 -0.26
CA LYS A 167 6.86 -10.16 -0.03
C LYS A 167 6.80 -11.17 1.11
N ASP A 168 6.08 -10.88 2.19
CA ASP A 168 5.91 -11.81 3.31
C ASP A 168 4.80 -12.83 3.01
N LYS A 169 5.19 -14.10 2.91
CA LYS A 169 4.27 -15.20 2.55
C LYS A 169 3.12 -15.36 3.54
N ARG A 170 3.37 -15.12 4.85
CA ARG A 170 2.35 -15.23 5.90
C ARG A 170 1.25 -14.19 5.69
N LEU A 171 1.64 -12.95 5.35
CA LEU A 171 0.68 -11.90 5.02
C LEU A 171 -0.09 -12.24 3.75
N VAL A 172 0.61 -12.69 2.70
CA VAL A 172 -0.01 -13.09 1.42
C VAL A 172 -1.09 -14.16 1.62
N GLU A 173 -0.86 -15.14 2.50
CA GLU A 173 -1.80 -16.21 2.81
C GLU A 173 -3.05 -15.70 3.54
N MET A 174 -2.92 -14.64 4.33
CA MET A 174 -4.05 -14.01 5.02
C MET A 174 -4.92 -13.16 4.10
N LEU A 175 -4.34 -12.62 3.00
CA LEU A 175 -5.07 -11.75 2.08
C LEU A 175 -6.02 -12.56 1.19
N ASN A 176 -7.32 -12.29 1.32
CA ASN A 176 -8.36 -12.95 0.54
C ASN A 176 -8.39 -12.46 -0.92
N LEU A 177 -8.13 -11.19 -1.13
CA LEU A 177 -7.99 -10.57 -2.46
C LEU A 177 -6.73 -9.70 -2.48
N LYS A 178 -6.00 -9.76 -3.57
CA LYS A 178 -4.71 -9.08 -3.75
C LYS A 178 -4.74 -8.20 -4.99
N ILE A 179 -4.55 -6.91 -4.80
CA ILE A 179 -4.52 -5.90 -5.86
C ILE A 179 -3.12 -5.30 -5.92
N TYR A 180 -2.53 -5.26 -7.11
CA TYR A 180 -1.29 -4.54 -7.36
C TYR A 180 -1.59 -3.29 -8.19
N LYS A 181 -1.28 -2.10 -7.63
CA LYS A 181 -1.38 -0.83 -8.34
C LYS A 181 -0.05 -0.56 -9.04
N ASP A 182 -0.09 -0.67 -10.35
CA ASP A 182 1.08 -0.42 -11.19
C ASP A 182 1.09 1.04 -11.69
N ALA A 183 2.28 1.61 -11.82
CA ALA A 183 2.52 2.91 -12.44
C ALA A 183 3.94 2.95 -13.00
N GLU A 184 4.12 3.62 -14.13
CA GLU A 184 5.42 3.78 -14.78
C GLU A 184 6.42 4.53 -13.90
N ASP A 185 7.70 4.28 -14.08
CA ASP A 185 8.77 4.81 -13.23
C ASP A 185 8.82 6.34 -13.23
N ASP A 186 8.64 6.96 -14.39
CA ASP A 186 8.62 8.42 -14.57
C ASP A 186 7.40 9.07 -13.90
N VAL A 187 6.23 8.46 -14.01
CA VAL A 187 5.01 8.90 -13.33
C VAL A 187 5.18 8.83 -11.81
N ARG A 188 5.76 7.74 -11.29
CA ARG A 188 6.03 7.59 -9.87
C ARG A 188 7.05 8.60 -9.37
N LEU A 189 8.12 8.85 -10.17
CA LEU A 189 9.13 9.86 -9.83
C LEU A 189 8.52 11.26 -9.79
N SER A 190 7.71 11.64 -10.79
CA SER A 190 7.03 12.94 -10.82
C SER A 190 6.18 13.16 -9.57
N ARG A 191 5.38 12.17 -9.17
CA ARG A 191 4.55 12.23 -7.97
C ARG A 191 5.34 12.24 -6.66
N LEU A 192 6.49 11.58 -6.64
CA LEU A 192 7.39 11.66 -5.48
C LEU A 192 7.98 13.06 -5.34
N ILE A 193 8.38 13.69 -6.44
CA ILE A 193 8.87 15.09 -6.44
C ILE A 193 7.76 16.01 -5.91
N GLU A 194 6.54 15.90 -6.43
CA GLU A 194 5.40 16.70 -5.99
C GLU A 194 5.12 16.51 -4.48
N LYS A 195 5.14 15.27 -3.99
CA LYS A 195 4.96 14.95 -2.57
C LYS A 195 6.05 15.57 -1.68
N GLU A 196 7.28 15.62 -2.17
CA GLU A 196 8.45 16.11 -1.43
C GLU A 196 8.75 17.61 -1.68
N GLU A 197 7.99 18.29 -2.55
CA GLU A 197 8.27 19.67 -2.97
C GLU A 197 8.45 20.64 -1.80
N LYS A 198 7.64 20.51 -0.76
CA LYS A 198 7.74 21.36 0.45
C LYS A 198 9.06 21.21 1.21
N TYR A 199 9.73 20.05 1.07
CA TYR A 199 11.03 19.77 1.68
C TYR A 199 12.19 20.11 0.75
N LEU A 200 11.95 20.06 -0.56
CA LEU A 200 12.94 20.40 -1.57
C LEU A 200 13.12 21.93 -1.70
N ASN A 201 12.07 22.70 -1.37
CA ASN A 201 12.09 24.16 -1.24
C ASN A 201 12.80 24.90 -2.37
N LYS A 202 12.72 24.39 -3.63
CA LYS A 202 13.40 24.91 -4.82
C LYS A 202 14.94 24.98 -4.68
N ASP A 203 15.52 24.26 -3.74
CA ASP A 203 16.97 24.19 -3.53
C ASP A 203 17.60 23.13 -4.43
N LYS A 204 18.57 23.51 -5.24
CA LYS A 204 19.27 22.63 -6.18
C LYS A 204 19.98 21.45 -5.48
N GLU A 205 20.60 21.68 -4.33
CA GLU A 205 21.28 20.63 -3.59
C GLU A 205 20.29 19.66 -2.96
N ALA A 206 19.13 20.15 -2.47
CA ALA A 206 18.07 19.30 -1.99
C ALA A 206 17.53 18.39 -3.10
N TYR A 207 17.28 18.93 -4.30
CA TYR A 207 16.88 18.14 -5.47
C TYR A 207 17.95 17.10 -5.86
N LYS A 208 19.21 17.51 -5.90
CA LYS A 208 20.32 16.58 -6.20
C LYS A 208 20.35 15.41 -5.23
N MET A 209 20.29 15.68 -3.92
CA MET A 209 20.25 14.64 -2.90
C MET A 209 19.02 13.74 -3.02
N PHE A 210 17.85 14.33 -3.30
CA PHE A 210 16.63 13.56 -3.55
C PHE A 210 16.77 12.61 -4.74
N PHE A 211 17.32 13.08 -5.88
CA PHE A 211 17.56 12.24 -7.04
C PHE A 211 18.58 11.13 -6.77
N GLU A 212 19.60 11.39 -5.95
CA GLU A 212 20.55 10.36 -5.52
C GLU A 212 19.87 9.31 -4.64
N ILE A 213 19.04 9.72 -3.67
CA ILE A 213 18.24 8.81 -2.85
C ILE A 213 17.31 7.98 -3.76
N TYR A 214 16.62 8.62 -4.70
CA TYR A 214 15.76 7.92 -5.64
C TYR A 214 16.51 6.86 -6.45
N ALA A 215 17.64 7.23 -7.06
CA ALA A 215 18.40 6.34 -7.92
C ALA A 215 19.05 5.17 -7.14
N LYS A 216 19.58 5.46 -5.95
CA LYS A 216 20.34 4.48 -5.16
C LYS A 216 19.45 3.58 -4.30
N TYR A 217 18.26 4.05 -3.89
CA TYR A 217 17.40 3.35 -2.94
C TYR A 217 16.02 3.02 -3.52
N PHE A 218 15.22 4.02 -3.90
CA PHE A 218 13.85 3.78 -4.38
C PHE A 218 13.78 2.88 -5.61
N LYS A 219 14.59 3.19 -6.62
CA LYS A 219 14.59 2.44 -7.88
C LYS A 219 15.06 1.00 -7.68
N ILE A 220 16.09 0.81 -6.86
CA ILE A 220 16.63 -0.52 -6.56
C ILE A 220 15.62 -1.32 -5.75
N SER A 221 15.09 -0.75 -4.67
CA SER A 221 14.10 -1.40 -3.82
C SER A 221 12.85 -1.79 -4.61
N PHE A 222 12.34 -0.90 -5.45
CA PHE A 222 11.21 -1.23 -6.31
C PHE A 222 11.51 -2.45 -7.20
N LYS A 223 12.65 -2.44 -7.87
CA LYS A 223 13.07 -3.50 -8.79
C LYS A 223 13.26 -4.85 -8.09
N GLU A 224 13.81 -4.84 -6.88
CA GLU A 224 14.20 -6.08 -6.18
C GLU A 224 13.13 -6.57 -5.18
N ASN A 225 12.41 -5.66 -4.53
CA ASN A 225 11.56 -5.99 -3.40
C ASN A 225 10.06 -5.78 -3.61
N ILE A 226 9.65 -5.09 -4.69
CA ILE A 226 8.23 -4.78 -4.93
C ILE A 226 7.76 -5.35 -6.26
N ASN A 227 8.38 -4.93 -7.36
CA ASN A 227 7.95 -5.32 -8.71
C ASN A 227 7.94 -6.85 -8.97
N PRO A 228 8.89 -7.66 -8.47
CA PRO A 228 8.84 -9.11 -8.67
C PRO A 228 7.59 -9.76 -8.08
N TYR A 229 7.03 -9.18 -7.04
CA TYR A 229 5.86 -9.71 -6.33
C TYR A 229 4.52 -9.29 -6.93
N LYS A 230 4.51 -8.49 -8.00
CA LYS A 230 3.26 -8.15 -8.71
C LYS A 230 2.51 -9.38 -9.24
N THR A 231 3.23 -10.46 -9.48
CA THR A 231 2.66 -11.73 -9.94
C THR A 231 1.81 -12.44 -8.87
N VAL A 232 1.95 -12.06 -7.60
CA VAL A 232 1.15 -12.57 -6.48
C VAL A 232 -0.27 -11.99 -6.51
N ALA A 233 -0.44 -10.81 -7.13
CA ALA A 233 -1.73 -10.14 -7.18
C ALA A 233 -2.74 -10.92 -8.05
N SER A 234 -3.97 -10.97 -7.58
CA SER A 234 -5.11 -11.48 -8.34
C SER A 234 -5.54 -10.48 -9.42
N LEU A 235 -5.38 -9.19 -9.12
CA LEU A 235 -5.77 -8.09 -9.99
C LEU A 235 -4.63 -7.07 -10.08
N GLN A 236 -4.30 -6.63 -11.30
CA GLN A 236 -3.34 -5.56 -11.54
C GLN A 236 -4.07 -4.34 -12.12
N LEU A 237 -3.88 -3.19 -11.48
CA LEU A 237 -4.48 -1.91 -11.85
C LEU A 237 -3.41 -1.00 -12.45
N PRO A 238 -3.31 -0.89 -13.79
CA PRO A 238 -2.39 0.04 -14.44
C PRO A 238 -2.83 1.50 -14.22
N ASP A 239 -1.88 2.41 -14.21
CA ASP A 239 -2.13 3.80 -13.85
C ASP A 239 -2.99 4.56 -14.88
N TYR A 240 -2.63 4.44 -16.16
CA TYR A 240 -3.29 5.13 -17.26
C TYR A 240 -4.79 4.78 -17.46
N LYS A 241 -5.29 3.88 -16.63
CA LYS A 241 -6.70 3.42 -16.66
C LYS A 241 -7.43 3.55 -15.34
N THR A 242 -6.69 3.94 -14.32
CA THR A 242 -7.23 4.04 -12.98
C THR A 242 -7.38 5.49 -12.55
N LEU A 243 -6.66 6.39 -13.21
CA LEU A 243 -6.68 7.81 -12.91
C LEU A 243 -6.95 8.60 -14.19
N ASN A 244 -7.89 9.55 -14.12
CA ASN A 244 -8.15 10.51 -15.18
C ASN A 244 -7.07 11.60 -15.22
N GLU A 245 -7.20 12.56 -16.16
CA GLU A 245 -6.28 13.69 -16.32
C GLU A 245 -6.17 14.56 -15.06
N ASN A 246 -7.21 14.57 -14.23
CA ASN A 246 -7.24 15.28 -12.94
C ASN A 246 -6.66 14.46 -11.79
N ASN A 247 -6.03 13.30 -12.08
CA ASN A 247 -5.49 12.37 -11.09
C ASN A 247 -6.58 11.78 -10.13
N GLU A 248 -7.85 11.75 -10.57
CA GLU A 248 -8.96 11.11 -9.89
C GLU A 248 -9.15 9.69 -10.41
N ILE A 249 -9.73 8.82 -9.59
CA ILE A 249 -10.01 7.43 -10.00
C ILE A 249 -11.13 7.45 -11.02
N GLU A 250 -10.81 6.99 -12.23
CA GLU A 250 -11.80 6.78 -13.27
C GLU A 250 -12.71 5.61 -12.91
N GLU A 251 -14.01 5.78 -13.10
CA GLU A 251 -15.00 4.72 -12.85
C GLU A 251 -14.72 3.54 -13.80
N ASP A 252 -14.43 2.39 -13.19
CA ASP A 252 -14.19 1.13 -13.89
C ASP A 252 -15.20 0.07 -13.44
N GLU A 253 -15.85 -0.54 -14.39
CA GLU A 253 -16.85 -1.57 -14.12
C GLU A 253 -16.35 -2.72 -13.24
N THR A 254 -15.05 -3.04 -13.32
CA THR A 254 -14.44 -4.10 -12.49
C THR A 254 -14.29 -3.67 -11.06
N LEU A 255 -13.88 -2.39 -10.82
CA LEU A 255 -13.80 -1.82 -9.47
C LEU A 255 -15.20 -1.73 -8.85
N GLU A 256 -16.19 -1.25 -9.59
CA GLU A 256 -17.58 -1.18 -9.13
C GLU A 256 -18.16 -2.57 -8.83
N PHE A 257 -17.88 -3.55 -9.67
CA PHE A 257 -18.29 -4.94 -9.43
C PHE A 257 -17.67 -5.51 -8.15
N LEU A 258 -16.38 -5.23 -7.92
CA LEU A 258 -15.66 -5.63 -6.70
C LEU A 258 -16.28 -4.97 -5.45
N ILE A 259 -16.49 -3.65 -5.49
CA ILE A 259 -17.10 -2.88 -4.41
C ILE A 259 -18.47 -3.44 -4.05
N LYS A 260 -19.33 -3.66 -5.06
CA LYS A 260 -20.66 -4.22 -4.87
C LYS A 260 -20.64 -5.60 -4.17
N ASN A 261 -19.71 -6.47 -4.56
CA ASN A 261 -19.58 -7.79 -3.96
C ASN A 261 -19.07 -7.73 -2.52
N LEU A 262 -18.10 -6.85 -2.23
CA LEU A 262 -17.59 -6.67 -0.87
C LEU A 262 -18.63 -6.00 0.04
N THR A 263 -19.35 -5.00 -0.44
CA THR A 263 -20.45 -4.36 0.29
C THR A 263 -21.57 -5.36 0.60
N TYR A 264 -21.91 -6.23 -0.34
CA TYR A 264 -22.90 -7.29 -0.10
C TYR A 264 -22.46 -8.26 1.01
N PHE A 265 -21.16 -8.55 1.12
CA PHE A 265 -20.61 -9.34 2.22
C PHE A 265 -20.84 -8.68 3.58
N THR A 266 -20.71 -7.36 3.68
CA THR A 266 -20.90 -6.62 4.93
C THR A 266 -22.36 -6.58 5.41
N LYS A 267 -23.33 -6.61 4.48
CA LYS A 267 -24.76 -6.52 4.78
C LYS A 267 -25.38 -7.83 5.31
N ARG A 268 -24.80 -8.98 5.00
CA ARG A 268 -25.34 -10.30 5.38
C ARG A 268 -25.06 -10.74 6.82
N LYS A 269 -24.37 -9.93 7.61
CA LYS A 269 -23.93 -10.27 9.00
C LYS A 269 -24.71 -9.52 10.09
N ASN A 270 -25.91 -9.01 9.77
CA ASN A 270 -26.85 -8.50 10.77
C ASN A 270 -27.86 -9.55 11.15
#